data_19e9d005637f9d04f7f45b6d90fb3d74
#
_entry.id   19e9d005637f9d04f7f45b6d90fb3d74
#
_cell.length_a   1.000
_cell.length_b   1.000
_cell.length_c   1.000
_cell.angle_alpha   90.00
_cell.angle_beta   90.00
_cell.angle_gamma   90.00
#
_symmetry.space_group_name_H-M   'P 1'
#
loop_
_entity.id
_entity.type
_entity.pdbx_description
1 polymer ?
#
loop_
_entity_poly.entity_id
_entity_poly.type
_entity_poly.pdbx_seq_one_letter_code
_entity_poly.pdbx_strand_id
1 'polypeptide(L)'
;MKNMRFNSMMVGGILLLGMYGCTPKMQDYSSYVNPFIGTGGHGHTYPGAIVPNGMIQPGPDTRIYQWDACSGYYYADSTINGFSHTHLSGTGCGDYGDVLLMPTVGRQDYHAMGEESQQMAYASAFSHENETAEPGYYSVFLDRYKVKAELTATRRAAIHRYTFPKAEDAGFILDLDYSLQRQTNEEMELEVISDTEIRGRKKTVYWAFDQYINFYAKFSKPFTYTLVTDSMALDQGGPLLPTAKALLQFQTGAGEQVLVKVGVSAVDMDGARRNVEADIPEWDFDSVRSAARNSWNDYLSKIDIETNDDDQRIMFYTALYHTGVQPNLFTDADGRYLGMDLKPHQGSVENPVYTVFSLWDTFRAYHPLMTIIDPDLNQAFIRSLILKQREGGILPMWELAGNYTGTMIGYHAASIIADAYTKGYRDFDVQDAYKACIRAAEYDTTGILCPPLVLPHLMPQAKYWKNKIGYVPCDKDNESVAKALEYAYDDWCISLLAEALGDGPNREKYAAFAKGYQVYFDASTRFMRGLDSEGNWRTPFNPRSSNHRNDDYCEGTAWQWTLSLIHISEPT
;
A
#
# COMPACT_ATOMS: atom_id res chain seq x y z
N MET A 1 -25.68 86.20 18.80
CA MET A 1 -24.49 87.05 19.00
C MET A 1 -23.28 86.18 19.29
N LYS A 2 -22.26 86.30 18.42
CA LYS A 2 -20.80 86.21 18.65
C LYS A 2 -20.28 85.03 19.50
N ASN A 3 -19.65 84.08 18.81
CA ASN A 3 -18.20 83.91 18.68
C ASN A 3 -17.42 83.64 19.96
N MET A 4 -16.80 82.44 20.07
CA MET A 4 -15.32 82.41 19.95
C MET A 4 -14.82 80.92 19.89
N ARG A 5 -13.97 80.64 18.88
CA ARG A 5 -13.20 79.42 18.73
C ARG A 5 -12.02 79.42 19.71
N PHE A 6 -11.71 78.21 20.24
CA PHE A 6 -10.34 77.94 20.66
C PHE A 6 -9.89 76.57 20.09
N ASN A 7 -8.87 76.65 19.22
CA ASN A 7 -8.09 75.51 18.79
C ASN A 7 -7.19 75.05 19.93
N SER A 8 -7.19 73.75 20.19
CA SER A 8 -6.12 73.13 20.95
C SER A 8 -5.61 71.95 20.16
N MET A 9 -4.43 72.11 19.60
CA MET A 9 -3.63 71.07 18.92
C MET A 9 -3.07 70.14 20.00
N MET A 10 -3.57 68.90 20.06
CA MET A 10 -2.88 67.80 20.75
C MET A 10 -2.10 66.99 19.72
N VAL A 11 -0.79 67.05 19.82
CA VAL A 11 0.16 66.17 19.11
C VAL A 11 0.11 64.83 19.83
N GLY A 12 -0.63 63.86 19.27
CA GLY A 12 -0.63 62.51 19.74
C GLY A 12 0.50 61.73 19.07
N GLY A 13 1.55 61.44 19.82
CA GLY A 13 2.61 60.54 19.39
C GLY A 13 2.05 59.11 19.27
N ILE A 14 2.00 58.57 18.05
CA ILE A 14 1.71 57.18 17.80
C ILE A 14 2.97 56.37 18.13
N LEU A 15 2.99 55.71 19.29
CA LEU A 15 3.92 54.62 19.60
C LEU A 15 3.51 53.40 18.74
N LEU A 16 4.19 53.18 17.65
CA LEU A 16 4.19 51.88 16.95
C LEU A 16 4.91 50.86 17.84
N LEU A 17 4.18 50.19 18.70
CA LEU A 17 4.60 48.91 19.29
C LEU A 17 4.64 47.88 18.16
N GLY A 18 5.84 47.60 17.64
CA GLY A 18 6.11 46.47 16.78
C GLY A 18 5.79 45.19 17.55
N MET A 19 4.59 44.64 17.35
CA MET A 19 4.32 43.26 17.69
C MET A 19 5.17 42.42 16.77
N TYR A 20 6.37 42.04 17.20
CA TYR A 20 7.02 40.84 16.70
C TYR A 20 6.12 39.69 17.12
N GLY A 21 5.20 39.33 16.24
CA GLY A 21 4.48 38.09 16.33
C GLY A 21 5.53 36.98 16.17
N CYS A 22 5.95 36.35 17.27
CA CYS A 22 6.49 35.01 17.21
C CYS A 22 5.38 34.14 16.61
N THR A 23 5.42 33.88 15.33
CA THR A 23 4.74 32.72 14.76
C THR A 23 5.29 31.51 15.53
N PRO A 24 4.45 30.76 16.24
CA PRO A 24 4.92 29.54 16.89
C PRO A 24 5.59 28.71 15.80
N LYS A 25 6.85 28.34 16.02
CA LYS A 25 7.57 27.45 15.12
C LYS A 25 6.78 26.17 15.08
N MET A 26 6.16 25.84 13.95
CA MET A 26 5.44 24.57 13.82
C MET A 26 6.41 23.46 14.20
N GLN A 27 5.95 22.56 15.07
CA GLN A 27 6.74 21.41 15.49
C GLN A 27 7.00 20.53 14.26
N ASP A 28 8.23 20.10 14.09
CA ASP A 28 8.64 19.26 12.98
C ASP A 28 8.58 17.79 13.39
N TYR A 29 7.40 17.21 13.31
CA TYR A 29 7.15 15.81 13.68
C TYR A 29 7.89 14.83 12.78
N SER A 30 8.12 15.20 11.50
CA SER A 30 8.84 14.35 10.55
C SER A 30 10.28 14.07 10.97
N SER A 31 10.88 14.95 11.79
CA SER A 31 12.24 14.77 12.33
C SER A 31 12.35 13.63 13.34
N TYR A 32 11.25 13.12 13.89
CA TYR A 32 11.22 11.98 14.80
C TYR A 32 11.05 10.64 14.09
N VAL A 33 10.75 10.63 12.81
CA VAL A 33 10.53 9.40 12.05
C VAL A 33 11.86 8.84 11.57
N ASN A 34 12.06 7.55 11.78
CA ASN A 34 13.15 6.79 11.19
C ASN A 34 12.60 5.75 10.20
N PRO A 35 12.58 6.04 8.87
CA PRO A 35 12.04 5.12 7.87
C PRO A 35 12.82 3.78 7.73
N PHE A 36 14.00 3.65 8.33
CA PHE A 36 14.74 2.39 8.33
C PHE A 36 14.23 1.38 9.38
N ILE A 37 13.40 1.80 10.35
CA ILE A 37 12.78 0.88 11.29
C ILE A 37 11.82 -0.04 10.54
N GLY A 38 12.01 -1.37 10.68
CA GLY A 38 11.25 -2.39 9.98
C GLY A 38 11.85 -2.85 8.64
N THR A 39 12.95 -2.25 8.17
CA THR A 39 13.60 -2.65 6.90
C THR A 39 14.57 -3.82 7.05
N GLY A 40 14.76 -4.34 8.27
CA GLY A 40 15.56 -5.53 8.56
C GLY A 40 14.74 -6.61 9.27
N GLY A 41 15.33 -7.78 9.48
CA GLY A 41 14.62 -8.93 10.04
C GLY A 41 13.41 -9.31 9.18
N HIS A 42 12.24 -9.43 9.80
CA HIS A 42 10.98 -9.77 9.15
C HIS A 42 10.00 -8.58 9.12
N GLY A 43 10.49 -7.34 9.08
CA GLY A 43 9.64 -6.16 9.12
C GLY A 43 8.98 -5.81 7.78
N HIS A 44 9.60 -6.18 6.66
CA HIS A 44 9.10 -6.00 5.29
C HIS A 44 8.68 -4.55 4.95
N THR A 45 9.39 -3.56 5.51
CA THR A 45 9.21 -2.16 5.15
C THR A 45 10.35 -1.66 4.25
N TYR A 46 10.21 -0.48 3.68
CA TYR A 46 11.22 0.14 2.82
C TYR A 46 11.35 1.63 3.10
N PRO A 47 12.52 2.26 2.86
CA PRO A 47 12.74 3.67 3.13
C PRO A 47 12.34 4.55 1.92
N GLY A 48 11.10 4.46 1.47
CA GLY A 48 10.62 5.16 0.27
C GLY A 48 10.41 6.65 0.43
N ALA A 49 10.62 7.39 -0.66
CA ALA A 49 10.34 8.82 -0.75
C ALA A 49 8.86 9.07 -1.10
N ILE A 50 7.96 8.78 -0.17
CA ILE A 50 6.51 8.75 -0.36
C ILE A 50 5.80 9.87 0.40
N VAL A 51 4.54 10.15 0.06
CA VAL A 51 3.63 10.99 0.84
C VAL A 51 2.50 10.16 1.43
N PRO A 52 1.78 10.65 2.46
CA PRO A 52 0.68 9.87 3.06
C PRO A 52 -0.31 9.37 2.03
N ASN A 53 -0.55 8.06 2.03
CA ASN A 53 -1.50 7.37 1.14
C ASN A 53 -1.30 7.66 -0.36
N GLY A 54 -0.07 7.98 -0.79
CA GLY A 54 0.25 8.27 -2.19
C GLY A 54 0.07 7.08 -3.13
N MET A 55 -0.23 7.35 -4.42
CA MET A 55 -0.34 6.37 -5.48
C MET A 55 1.04 5.82 -5.89
N ILE A 56 2.06 6.68 -5.89
CA ILE A 56 3.41 6.35 -6.31
C ILE A 56 4.31 6.15 -5.09
N GLN A 57 5.13 5.08 -5.11
CA GLN A 57 6.03 4.71 -4.01
C GLN A 57 7.47 4.57 -4.52
N PRO A 58 8.16 5.68 -4.87
CA PRO A 58 9.55 5.59 -5.31
C PRO A 58 10.47 5.22 -4.15
N GLY A 59 11.31 4.21 -4.37
CA GLY A 59 12.23 3.72 -3.37
C GLY A 59 13.37 2.89 -3.95
N PRO A 60 14.42 2.61 -3.14
CA PRO A 60 15.52 1.75 -3.53
C PRO A 60 15.13 0.27 -3.47
N ASP A 61 15.62 -0.53 -4.42
CA ASP A 61 15.53 -1.99 -4.41
C ASP A 61 16.91 -2.60 -4.21
N THR A 62 17.07 -3.38 -3.14
CA THR A 62 18.32 -4.10 -2.83
C THR A 62 18.23 -5.59 -3.12
N ARG A 63 17.01 -6.17 -3.10
CA ARG A 63 16.74 -7.58 -3.38
C ARG A 63 15.59 -7.74 -4.35
N ILE A 64 15.65 -8.78 -5.17
CA ILE A 64 14.59 -9.12 -6.13
C ILE A 64 13.67 -10.20 -5.57
N TYR A 65 14.23 -11.15 -4.79
CA TYR A 65 13.56 -12.38 -4.41
C TYR A 65 13.86 -12.75 -2.96
N GLN A 66 13.06 -13.55 -2.35
CA GLN A 66 13.04 -14.07 -0.97
C GLN A 66 11.95 -13.41 -0.12
N TRP A 67 11.54 -14.12 0.93
CA TRP A 67 10.49 -13.65 1.84
C TRP A 67 10.85 -12.31 2.50
N ASP A 68 12.08 -12.15 3.00
CA ASP A 68 12.52 -10.89 3.61
C ASP A 68 12.67 -9.72 2.61
N ALA A 69 12.49 -9.97 1.31
CA ALA A 69 12.56 -8.97 0.26
C ALA A 69 11.19 -8.53 -0.28
N CYS A 70 10.10 -8.82 0.43
CA CYS A 70 8.74 -8.48 -0.03
C CYS A 70 8.55 -6.99 -0.35
N SER A 71 9.27 -6.11 0.33
CA SER A 71 9.24 -4.66 0.11
C SER A 71 10.33 -4.14 -0.85
N GLY A 72 11.17 -5.01 -1.42
CA GLY A 72 12.28 -4.65 -2.32
C GLY A 72 13.57 -4.21 -1.63
N TYR A 73 13.50 -3.72 -0.40
CA TYR A 73 14.67 -3.24 0.35
C TYR A 73 14.95 -4.11 1.59
N TYR A 74 16.22 -4.37 1.86
CA TYR A 74 16.67 -5.03 3.08
C TYR A 74 17.90 -4.34 3.65
N TYR A 75 17.82 -3.86 4.90
CA TYR A 75 18.83 -2.98 5.51
C TYR A 75 20.26 -3.56 5.55
N ALA A 76 20.42 -4.87 5.70
CA ALA A 76 21.77 -5.47 5.74
C ALA A 76 22.44 -5.60 4.36
N ASP A 77 21.77 -5.22 3.28
CA ASP A 77 22.35 -5.26 1.94
C ASP A 77 23.27 -4.06 1.68
N SER A 78 24.23 -4.24 0.79
CA SER A 78 25.21 -3.23 0.39
C SER A 78 25.19 -2.93 -1.12
N THR A 79 24.11 -3.35 -1.80
CA THR A 79 23.98 -3.21 -3.25
C THR A 79 22.55 -2.77 -3.60
N ILE A 80 22.40 -1.77 -4.45
CA ILE A 80 21.12 -1.29 -4.97
C ILE A 80 20.99 -1.69 -6.44
N ASN A 81 19.86 -2.31 -6.80
CA ASN A 81 19.49 -2.66 -8.17
C ASN A 81 19.01 -1.46 -8.98
N GLY A 82 18.36 -0.51 -8.32
CA GLY A 82 17.80 0.70 -8.90
C GLY A 82 16.70 1.26 -8.00
N PHE A 83 15.86 2.10 -8.58
CA PHE A 83 14.75 2.77 -7.90
C PHE A 83 13.46 2.44 -8.64
N SER A 84 12.63 1.55 -8.08
CA SER A 84 11.30 1.28 -8.61
C SER A 84 10.26 2.25 -8.04
N HIS A 85 9.05 2.25 -8.61
CA HIS A 85 8.04 3.28 -8.34
C HIS A 85 6.79 2.73 -7.66
N THR A 86 6.74 1.42 -7.41
CA THR A 86 5.67 0.75 -6.66
C THR A 86 6.27 -0.20 -5.63
N HIS A 87 5.80 -0.11 -4.38
CA HIS A 87 6.25 -0.95 -3.28
C HIS A 87 5.09 -1.28 -2.35
N LEU A 88 5.14 -2.48 -1.76
CA LEU A 88 4.32 -2.86 -0.62
C LEU A 88 5.11 -2.67 0.68
N SER A 89 4.42 -2.45 1.79
CA SER A 89 5.04 -2.26 3.10
C SER A 89 4.35 -3.12 4.16
N GLY A 90 5.13 -3.87 4.93
CA GLY A 90 4.65 -4.71 6.02
C GLY A 90 3.93 -5.99 5.56
N THR A 91 4.00 -6.37 4.29
CA THR A 91 3.35 -7.58 3.77
C THR A 91 4.30 -8.77 3.79
N GLY A 92 3.80 -9.96 4.17
CA GLY A 92 4.54 -11.21 4.10
C GLY A 92 4.51 -11.88 2.71
N CYS A 93 3.94 -11.21 1.72
CA CYS A 93 3.94 -11.60 0.32
C CYS A 93 4.38 -10.40 -0.52
N GLY A 94 5.37 -10.58 -1.37
CA GLY A 94 5.87 -9.52 -2.23
C GLY A 94 5.07 -9.41 -3.51
N ASP A 95 4.93 -8.20 -4.00
CA ASP A 95 4.41 -7.86 -5.33
C ASP A 95 4.97 -6.50 -5.72
N TYR A 96 4.62 -5.95 -6.88
CA TYR A 96 5.10 -4.64 -7.32
C TYR A 96 6.60 -4.63 -7.73
N GLY A 97 7.32 -3.54 -7.45
CA GLY A 97 8.68 -3.31 -7.94
C GLY A 97 8.69 -2.85 -9.40
N ASP A 98 7.70 -2.06 -9.78
CA ASP A 98 7.49 -1.70 -11.18
C ASP A 98 8.27 -0.46 -11.59
N VAL A 99 8.65 -0.44 -12.88
CA VAL A 99 9.29 0.71 -13.54
C VAL A 99 10.60 1.08 -12.84
N LEU A 100 11.59 0.20 -12.92
CA LEU A 100 12.90 0.46 -12.31
C LEU A 100 13.69 1.46 -13.15
N LEU A 101 14.29 2.44 -12.49
CA LEU A 101 15.21 3.39 -13.07
C LEU A 101 16.56 3.32 -12.36
N MET A 102 17.64 3.08 -13.11
CA MET A 102 19.01 3.06 -12.58
C MET A 102 19.90 4.04 -13.33
N PRO A 103 20.47 5.08 -12.67
CA PRO A 103 21.45 5.95 -13.29
C PRO A 103 22.78 5.23 -13.48
N THR A 104 23.41 5.42 -14.61
CA THR A 104 24.64 4.69 -14.99
C THR A 104 25.70 5.60 -15.59
N VAL A 105 26.97 5.17 -15.53
CA VAL A 105 28.09 5.76 -16.22
C VAL A 105 28.90 4.62 -16.85
N GLY A 106 29.26 4.76 -18.10
CA GLY A 106 29.97 3.71 -18.85
C GLY A 106 29.03 2.69 -19.47
N ARG A 107 29.62 1.77 -20.24
CA ARG A 107 28.87 0.65 -20.85
C ARG A 107 28.39 -0.32 -19.76
N GLN A 108 27.12 -0.68 -19.81
CA GLN A 108 26.50 -1.58 -18.86
C GLN A 108 26.07 -2.90 -19.52
N ASP A 109 26.12 -3.97 -18.73
CA ASP A 109 25.37 -5.18 -18.98
C ASP A 109 23.96 -4.99 -18.37
N TYR A 110 22.93 -5.23 -19.16
CA TYR A 110 21.51 -5.03 -18.78
C TYR A 110 20.78 -6.35 -18.52
N HIS A 111 21.50 -7.48 -18.55
CA HIS A 111 20.91 -8.78 -18.26
C HIS A 111 20.74 -9.00 -16.74
N ALA A 112 19.81 -9.88 -16.38
CA ALA A 112 19.72 -10.36 -15.01
C ALA A 112 20.91 -11.27 -14.69
N MET A 113 21.46 -11.15 -13.49
CA MET A 113 22.47 -12.06 -12.96
C MET A 113 21.78 -13.34 -12.48
N GLY A 114 21.83 -14.43 -13.26
CA GLY A 114 21.41 -15.81 -12.88
C GLY A 114 20.13 -15.97 -12.03
N GLU A 115 19.51 -17.13 -12.07
CA GLU A 115 18.20 -17.32 -11.40
C GLU A 115 18.20 -17.18 -9.87
N GLU A 116 19.34 -17.39 -9.21
CA GLU A 116 19.47 -17.28 -7.75
C GLU A 116 20.01 -15.92 -7.28
N SER A 117 20.38 -15.02 -8.21
CA SER A 117 20.94 -13.73 -7.86
C SER A 117 19.87 -12.78 -7.32
N GLN A 118 20.23 -12.05 -6.27
CA GLN A 118 19.44 -10.92 -5.75
C GLN A 118 19.75 -9.60 -6.46
N GLN A 119 20.68 -9.62 -7.42
CA GLN A 119 21.25 -8.42 -8.02
C GLN A 119 21.13 -8.43 -9.54
N MET A 120 20.90 -7.25 -10.09
CA MET A 120 21.01 -7.00 -11.52
C MET A 120 22.47 -6.74 -11.90
N ALA A 121 22.88 -7.07 -13.14
CA ALA A 121 24.25 -6.84 -13.62
C ALA A 121 24.66 -5.36 -13.58
N TYR A 122 23.70 -4.46 -13.66
CA TYR A 122 23.89 -3.01 -13.54
C TYR A 122 23.76 -2.47 -12.11
N ALA A 123 23.57 -3.30 -11.10
CA ALA A 123 23.51 -2.86 -9.70
C ALA A 123 24.77 -2.14 -9.24
N SER A 124 24.63 -1.27 -8.26
CA SER A 124 25.72 -0.51 -7.65
C SER A 124 25.88 -0.82 -6.17
N ALA A 125 27.11 -0.96 -5.71
CA ALA A 125 27.40 -0.91 -4.29
C ALA A 125 27.05 0.48 -3.72
N PHE A 126 26.72 0.51 -2.42
CA PHE A 126 26.47 1.72 -1.62
C PHE A 126 26.89 1.50 -0.16
N SER A 127 26.93 2.58 0.60
CA SER A 127 27.16 2.55 2.05
C SER A 127 26.05 3.33 2.77
N HIS A 128 25.57 2.80 3.91
CA HIS A 128 24.60 3.49 4.77
C HIS A 128 25.15 4.81 5.33
N GLU A 129 26.47 5.02 5.37
CA GLU A 129 27.05 6.32 5.71
C GLU A 129 26.70 7.44 4.71
N ASN A 130 26.37 7.06 3.46
CA ASN A 130 26.01 7.94 2.37
C ASN A 130 24.55 7.76 1.94
N GLU A 131 23.72 7.17 2.81
CA GLU A 131 22.30 6.94 2.62
C GLU A 131 21.49 7.78 3.62
N THR A 132 20.39 8.35 3.18
CA THR A 132 19.47 9.12 4.03
C THR A 132 18.03 8.83 3.63
N ALA A 133 17.17 8.54 4.60
CA ALA A 133 15.74 8.46 4.43
C ALA A 133 15.02 9.35 5.45
N GLU A 134 14.11 10.18 4.96
CA GLU A 134 13.20 11.02 5.73
C GLU A 134 11.78 10.87 5.17
N PRO A 135 10.72 11.16 5.93
CA PRO A 135 9.37 11.20 5.36
C PRO A 135 9.30 12.11 4.12
N GLY A 136 9.00 11.52 2.96
CA GLY A 136 8.93 12.23 1.69
C GLY A 136 10.27 12.42 0.95
N TYR A 137 11.36 11.85 1.44
CA TYR A 137 12.66 11.99 0.80
C TYR A 137 13.56 10.78 1.03
N TYR A 138 14.29 10.41 -0.03
CA TYR A 138 15.35 9.41 0.03
C TYR A 138 16.56 9.88 -0.76
N SER A 139 17.77 9.58 -0.29
CA SER A 139 19.00 9.79 -1.06
C SER A 139 20.07 8.76 -0.76
N VAL A 140 20.89 8.47 -1.79
CA VAL A 140 22.04 7.57 -1.66
C VAL A 140 23.13 7.92 -2.67
N PHE A 141 24.38 7.59 -2.34
CA PHE A 141 25.50 7.67 -3.28
C PHE A 141 25.82 6.28 -3.85
N LEU A 142 25.76 6.17 -5.17
CA LEU A 142 26.03 4.94 -5.92
C LEU A 142 27.51 4.83 -6.25
N ASP A 143 28.21 3.95 -5.55
CA ASP A 143 29.66 3.86 -5.61
C ASP A 143 30.22 3.47 -6.98
N ARG A 144 29.55 2.57 -7.70
CA ARG A 144 29.96 2.12 -9.03
C ARG A 144 29.97 3.25 -10.04
N TYR A 145 28.94 4.09 -10.00
CA TYR A 145 28.67 5.13 -10.99
C TYR A 145 29.11 6.53 -10.54
N LYS A 146 29.45 6.68 -9.26
CA LYS A 146 29.75 7.99 -8.65
C LYS A 146 28.62 8.99 -8.82
N VAL A 147 27.37 8.50 -8.77
CA VAL A 147 26.16 9.29 -8.90
C VAL A 147 25.49 9.40 -7.53
N LYS A 148 25.10 10.62 -7.14
CA LYS A 148 24.18 10.82 -6.03
C LYS A 148 22.76 10.80 -6.59
N ALA A 149 21.93 9.89 -6.08
CA ALA A 149 20.50 9.80 -6.34
C ALA A 149 19.72 10.44 -5.20
N GLU A 150 18.71 11.24 -5.51
CA GLU A 150 17.78 11.89 -4.59
C GLU A 150 16.36 11.75 -5.14
N LEU A 151 15.42 11.30 -4.31
CA LEU A 151 14.03 11.03 -4.66
C LEU A 151 13.08 11.80 -3.76
N THR A 152 11.99 12.30 -4.31
CA THR A 152 10.82 12.80 -3.58
C THR A 152 9.57 12.62 -4.42
N ALA A 153 8.38 12.73 -3.81
CA ALA A 153 7.13 12.49 -4.52
C ALA A 153 6.01 13.44 -4.08
N THR A 154 5.00 13.49 -4.92
CA THR A 154 3.65 13.97 -4.65
C THR A 154 2.71 12.78 -4.50
N ARG A 155 1.41 13.00 -4.51
CA ARG A 155 0.44 11.89 -4.38
C ARG A 155 0.43 10.94 -5.58
N ARG A 156 0.77 11.39 -6.82
CA ARG A 156 0.64 10.61 -8.06
C ARG A 156 1.91 10.57 -8.91
N ALA A 157 2.89 11.42 -8.59
CA ALA A 157 4.10 11.54 -9.37
C ALA A 157 5.34 11.67 -8.48
N ALA A 158 6.47 11.18 -8.97
CA ALA A 158 7.77 11.33 -8.33
C ALA A 158 8.67 12.29 -9.14
N ILE A 159 9.59 12.94 -8.47
CA ILE A 159 10.70 13.65 -9.10
C ILE A 159 12.01 13.17 -8.49
N HIS A 160 12.94 12.82 -9.36
CA HIS A 160 14.28 12.39 -8.99
C HIS A 160 15.30 13.45 -9.38
N ARG A 161 16.37 13.56 -8.63
CA ARG A 161 17.55 14.40 -8.94
C ARG A 161 18.78 13.53 -8.88
N TYR A 162 19.47 13.41 -10.01
CA TYR A 162 20.71 12.65 -10.13
C TYR A 162 21.87 13.57 -10.40
N THR A 163 22.86 13.57 -9.50
CA THR A 163 24.09 14.37 -9.66
C THR A 163 25.19 13.47 -10.22
N PHE A 164 25.58 13.72 -11.46
CA PHE A 164 26.54 12.92 -12.20
C PHE A 164 27.98 13.46 -12.10
N PRO A 165 29.00 12.59 -12.22
CA PRO A 165 30.36 13.01 -12.52
C PRO A 165 30.45 13.52 -13.97
N LYS A 166 31.60 14.06 -14.38
CA LYS A 166 31.87 14.30 -15.80
C LYS A 166 31.98 12.95 -16.52
N ALA A 167 31.15 12.74 -17.54
CA ALA A 167 31.13 11.51 -18.33
C ALA A 167 30.65 11.76 -19.75
N GLU A 168 31.24 11.05 -20.72
CA GLU A 168 30.80 11.04 -22.11
C GLU A 168 29.66 10.05 -22.37
N ASP A 169 29.50 9.08 -21.46
CA ASP A 169 28.58 7.95 -21.52
C ASP A 169 27.77 7.78 -20.24
N ALA A 170 27.28 8.90 -19.70
CA ALA A 170 26.27 8.90 -18.64
C ALA A 170 24.91 8.51 -19.20
N GLY A 171 24.02 7.98 -18.35
CA GLY A 171 22.69 7.60 -18.80
C GLY A 171 21.82 6.97 -17.72
N PHE A 172 20.75 6.33 -18.20
CA PHE A 172 19.85 5.54 -17.38
C PHE A 172 19.57 4.18 -18.05
N ILE A 173 19.41 3.16 -17.24
CA ILE A 173 18.67 1.96 -17.61
C ILE A 173 17.26 2.15 -17.05
N LEU A 174 16.25 2.16 -17.92
CA LEU A 174 14.85 2.00 -17.56
C LEU A 174 14.49 0.54 -17.83
N ASP A 175 14.17 -0.19 -16.78
CA ASP A 175 13.90 -1.63 -16.84
C ASP A 175 12.42 -1.91 -16.49
N LEU A 176 11.63 -2.22 -17.49
CA LEU A 176 10.23 -2.60 -17.33
C LEU A 176 10.06 -4.10 -17.05
N ASP A 177 11.07 -4.93 -17.36
CA ASP A 177 11.09 -6.35 -17.01
C ASP A 177 11.28 -6.57 -15.51
N TYR A 178 11.87 -5.59 -14.82
CA TYR A 178 12.10 -5.67 -13.38
C TYR A 178 10.78 -5.81 -12.61
N SER A 179 10.75 -6.70 -11.65
CA SER A 179 9.66 -6.88 -10.70
C SER A 179 10.18 -7.61 -9.46
N LEU A 180 9.55 -7.36 -8.32
CA LEU A 180 9.86 -8.10 -7.10
C LEU A 180 9.30 -9.54 -7.18
N GLN A 181 9.93 -10.47 -6.46
CA GLN A 181 9.54 -11.89 -6.39
C GLN A 181 9.52 -12.61 -7.74
N ARG A 182 10.17 -12.07 -8.78
CA ARG A 182 10.21 -12.66 -10.13
C ARG A 182 8.82 -12.92 -10.70
N GLN A 183 7.97 -11.93 -10.63
CA GLN A 183 6.65 -11.97 -11.23
C GLN A 183 6.71 -12.30 -12.71
N THR A 184 5.65 -12.89 -13.22
CA THR A 184 5.51 -13.07 -14.67
C THR A 184 5.05 -11.76 -15.30
N ASN A 185 5.89 -11.17 -16.16
CA ASN A 185 5.52 -10.02 -16.98
C ASN A 185 4.88 -10.53 -18.27
N GLU A 186 3.63 -10.16 -18.53
CA GLU A 186 2.90 -10.62 -19.72
C GLU A 186 2.89 -9.56 -20.83
N GLU A 187 2.20 -8.47 -20.65
CA GLU A 187 2.04 -7.42 -21.66
C GLU A 187 2.98 -6.27 -21.35
N MET A 188 4.05 -6.14 -22.14
CA MET A 188 4.98 -5.03 -21.97
C MET A 188 5.05 -4.19 -23.25
N GLU A 189 4.93 -2.88 -23.09
CA GLU A 189 5.07 -1.90 -24.17
C GLU A 189 5.92 -0.73 -23.70
N LEU A 190 6.88 -0.32 -24.51
CA LEU A 190 7.75 0.81 -24.24
C LEU A 190 7.82 1.70 -25.47
N GLU A 191 7.50 2.98 -25.32
CA GLU A 191 7.45 3.96 -26.40
C GLU A 191 8.28 5.20 -26.03
N VAL A 192 9.26 5.52 -26.86
CA VAL A 192 10.00 6.80 -26.78
C VAL A 192 9.24 7.85 -27.58
N ILE A 193 8.70 8.85 -26.88
CA ILE A 193 7.88 9.92 -27.49
C ILE A 193 8.76 11.00 -28.11
N SER A 194 9.85 11.34 -27.43
CA SER A 194 10.81 12.37 -27.85
C SER A 194 12.19 12.08 -27.28
N ASP A 195 13.14 12.97 -27.49
CA ASP A 195 14.46 12.90 -26.89
C ASP A 195 14.50 13.20 -25.38
N THR A 196 13.36 13.51 -24.77
CA THR A 196 13.21 13.76 -23.34
C THR A 196 12.03 13.00 -22.69
N GLU A 197 11.24 12.25 -23.45
CA GLU A 197 10.02 11.63 -22.95
C GLU A 197 9.90 10.17 -23.37
N ILE A 198 9.57 9.30 -22.41
CA ILE A 198 9.33 7.89 -22.60
C ILE A 198 8.12 7.46 -21.78
N ARG A 199 7.32 6.54 -22.30
CA ARG A 199 6.20 5.94 -21.61
C ARG A 199 6.12 4.45 -21.85
N GLY A 200 5.35 3.75 -21.07
CA GLY A 200 5.13 2.34 -21.28
C GLY A 200 4.06 1.78 -20.35
N ARG A 201 3.79 0.51 -20.56
CA ARG A 201 2.88 -0.26 -19.73
C ARG A 201 3.37 -1.68 -19.59
N LYS A 202 2.98 -2.33 -18.49
CA LYS A 202 3.10 -3.78 -18.34
C LYS A 202 1.91 -4.34 -17.60
N LYS A 203 1.67 -5.63 -17.81
CA LYS A 203 0.80 -6.46 -16.99
C LYS A 203 1.66 -7.49 -16.29
N THR A 204 1.51 -7.61 -14.97
CA THR A 204 2.17 -8.65 -14.17
C THR A 204 1.17 -9.64 -13.62
N VAL A 205 1.62 -10.87 -13.40
CA VAL A 205 0.85 -11.94 -12.80
C VAL A 205 1.64 -12.53 -11.65
N TYR A 206 1.14 -12.31 -10.44
CA TYR A 206 1.70 -12.91 -9.23
C TYR A 206 0.62 -12.94 -8.13
N TRP A 207 0.78 -12.19 -7.04
CA TRP A 207 -0.20 -12.10 -5.97
C TRP A 207 -1.44 -11.32 -6.42
N ALA A 208 -1.25 -10.18 -7.10
CA ALA A 208 -2.27 -9.63 -7.98
C ALA A 208 -2.24 -10.38 -9.32
N PHE A 209 -3.33 -11.03 -9.68
CA PHE A 209 -3.38 -11.89 -10.88
C PHE A 209 -3.38 -11.12 -12.20
N ASP A 210 -3.87 -9.89 -12.18
CA ASP A 210 -3.96 -9.02 -13.34
C ASP A 210 -3.60 -7.60 -12.92
N GLN A 211 -2.34 -7.38 -12.54
CA GLN A 211 -1.85 -6.06 -12.19
C GLN A 211 -1.47 -5.30 -13.47
N TYR A 212 -2.13 -4.18 -13.70
CA TYR A 212 -1.78 -3.25 -14.78
C TYR A 212 -1.06 -2.04 -14.20
N ILE A 213 0.09 -1.72 -14.77
CA ILE A 213 0.84 -0.51 -14.48
C ILE A 213 1.20 0.20 -15.80
N ASN A 214 0.85 1.47 -15.87
CA ASN A 214 1.24 2.37 -16.93
C ASN A 214 2.13 3.44 -16.33
N PHE A 215 3.14 3.89 -17.07
CA PHE A 215 4.00 4.96 -16.62
C PHE A 215 4.26 5.98 -17.73
N TYR A 216 4.66 7.18 -17.30
CA TYR A 216 5.22 8.23 -18.13
C TYR A 216 6.41 8.83 -17.39
N ALA A 217 7.54 8.96 -18.11
CA ALA A 217 8.74 9.59 -17.56
C ALA A 217 9.23 10.73 -18.48
N LYS A 218 9.61 11.86 -17.85
CA LYS A 218 10.16 13.02 -18.53
C LYS A 218 11.49 13.40 -17.90
N PHE A 219 12.48 13.66 -18.76
CA PHE A 219 13.85 13.97 -18.39
C PHE A 219 14.15 15.45 -18.66
N SER A 220 14.90 16.09 -17.77
CA SER A 220 15.32 17.48 -17.94
C SER A 220 16.43 17.67 -18.98
N LYS A 221 16.99 16.56 -19.49
CA LYS A 221 18.10 16.53 -20.43
C LYS A 221 17.77 15.61 -21.60
N PRO A 222 18.02 16.03 -22.86
CA PRO A 222 17.87 15.17 -24.02
C PRO A 222 18.79 13.95 -23.96
N PHE A 223 18.28 12.81 -24.43
CA PHE A 223 19.00 11.53 -24.52
C PHE A 223 18.95 10.95 -25.92
N THR A 224 19.94 10.14 -26.26
CA THR A 224 19.83 9.10 -27.29
C THR A 224 19.41 7.80 -26.62
N TYR A 225 18.82 6.87 -27.36
CA TYR A 225 18.31 5.64 -26.75
C TYR A 225 18.59 4.40 -27.58
N THR A 226 18.61 3.26 -26.88
CA THR A 226 18.57 1.93 -27.48
C THR A 226 17.49 1.14 -26.76
N LEU A 227 16.49 0.65 -27.49
CA LEU A 227 15.53 -0.30 -26.95
C LEU A 227 16.16 -1.69 -27.02
N VAL A 228 16.14 -2.39 -25.89
CA VAL A 228 16.69 -3.74 -25.78
C VAL A 228 15.56 -4.74 -25.93
N THR A 229 15.67 -5.59 -26.94
CA THR A 229 14.81 -6.76 -27.12
C THR A 229 15.64 -8.00 -26.81
N ASP A 230 15.19 -8.82 -25.86
CA ASP A 230 15.96 -10.01 -25.48
C ASP A 230 15.78 -11.12 -26.50
N SER A 231 16.81 -11.36 -27.33
CA SER A 231 16.85 -12.48 -28.24
C SER A 231 17.27 -13.80 -27.59
N MET A 232 17.66 -13.79 -26.32
CA MET A 232 18.20 -14.98 -25.62
C MET A 232 17.12 -15.94 -25.10
N ALA A 233 15.83 -15.53 -25.03
CA ALA A 233 14.74 -16.46 -24.78
C ALA A 233 14.54 -17.49 -25.91
N LEU A 234 15.17 -17.29 -27.09
CA LEU A 234 15.09 -18.18 -28.25
C LEU A 234 15.81 -19.53 -28.07
N ASP A 235 16.83 -19.60 -27.24
CA ASP A 235 17.65 -20.82 -27.10
C ASP A 235 17.02 -21.88 -26.17
N GLN A 236 15.95 -21.58 -25.44
CA GLN A 236 15.31 -22.52 -24.52
C GLN A 236 13.90 -22.97 -24.90
N GLY A 237 13.40 -22.60 -26.07
CA GLY A 237 12.13 -23.12 -26.61
C GLY A 237 10.86 -22.65 -25.89
N GLY A 238 10.94 -21.61 -25.07
CA GLY A 238 9.80 -20.95 -24.45
C GLY A 238 9.18 -19.88 -25.36
N PRO A 239 7.97 -19.39 -25.07
CA PRO A 239 7.40 -18.24 -25.76
C PRO A 239 8.32 -17.02 -25.58
N LEU A 240 8.55 -16.28 -26.67
CA LEU A 240 9.24 -14.99 -26.63
C LEU A 240 8.42 -14.03 -25.75
N LEU A 241 8.89 -13.78 -24.54
CA LEU A 241 8.38 -12.65 -23.78
C LEU A 241 9.07 -11.38 -24.31
N PRO A 242 8.33 -10.36 -24.69
CA PRO A 242 8.93 -9.11 -25.15
C PRO A 242 9.72 -8.49 -24.02
N THR A 243 11.02 -8.32 -24.19
CA THR A 243 11.84 -7.51 -23.30
C THR A 243 11.53 -6.05 -23.52
N ALA A 244 11.36 -5.31 -22.43
CA ALA A 244 11.10 -3.88 -22.47
C ALA A 244 12.08 -3.12 -21.58
N LYS A 245 13.31 -2.91 -22.08
CA LYS A 245 14.32 -2.05 -21.44
C LYS A 245 14.73 -0.95 -22.39
N ALA A 246 15.03 0.24 -21.83
CA ALA A 246 15.62 1.32 -22.58
C ALA A 246 16.96 1.72 -21.94
N LEU A 247 18.00 1.79 -22.78
CA LEU A 247 19.27 2.42 -22.43
C LEU A 247 19.21 3.86 -22.93
N LEU A 248 19.14 4.82 -22.01
CA LEU A 248 19.08 6.25 -22.31
C LEU A 248 20.47 6.82 -22.07
N GLN A 249 21.05 7.52 -23.05
CA GLN A 249 22.44 7.99 -22.99
C GLN A 249 22.58 9.49 -23.28
N PHE A 250 23.46 10.14 -22.54
CA PHE A 250 23.80 11.54 -22.68
C PHE A 250 25.22 11.82 -22.12
N GLN A 251 25.72 13.03 -22.33
CA GLN A 251 26.98 13.48 -21.73
C GLN A 251 26.70 14.35 -20.51
N THR A 252 27.61 14.34 -19.54
CA THR A 252 27.49 15.16 -18.34
C THR A 252 28.78 15.92 -18.01
N GLY A 253 28.63 17.15 -17.51
CA GLY A 253 29.68 17.89 -16.79
C GLY A 253 29.86 17.37 -15.36
N ALA A 254 30.95 17.75 -14.70
CA ALA A 254 31.17 17.40 -13.30
C ALA A 254 30.16 18.08 -12.39
N GLY A 255 29.39 17.28 -11.61
CA GLY A 255 28.35 17.79 -10.72
C GLY A 255 27.07 18.21 -11.43
N GLU A 256 26.90 17.86 -12.71
CA GLU A 256 25.68 18.17 -13.45
C GLU A 256 24.50 17.38 -12.90
N GLN A 257 23.38 18.06 -12.70
CA GLN A 257 22.15 17.49 -12.22
C GLN A 257 21.19 17.18 -13.39
N VAL A 258 20.72 15.95 -13.44
CA VAL A 258 19.65 15.53 -14.35
C VAL A 258 18.42 15.20 -13.50
N LEU A 259 17.31 15.87 -13.80
CA LEU A 259 16.02 15.63 -13.15
C LEU A 259 15.17 14.68 -13.98
N VAL A 260 14.42 13.83 -13.31
CA VAL A 260 13.46 12.92 -13.95
C VAL A 260 12.13 13.00 -13.21
N LYS A 261 11.05 13.23 -13.94
CA LYS A 261 9.68 13.11 -13.41
C LYS A 261 9.09 11.79 -13.86
N VAL A 262 8.44 11.07 -12.94
CA VAL A 262 7.78 9.81 -13.24
C VAL A 262 6.37 9.84 -12.68
N GLY A 263 5.38 9.48 -13.49
CA GLY A 263 4.00 9.25 -13.07
C GLY A 263 3.59 7.83 -13.36
N VAL A 264 2.69 7.30 -12.54
CA VAL A 264 2.09 5.97 -12.72
C VAL A 264 0.58 6.07 -12.79
N SER A 265 -0.07 5.09 -13.44
CA SER A 265 -1.52 4.97 -13.52
C SER A 265 -1.90 3.49 -13.73
N ALA A 266 -2.96 3.05 -13.08
CA ALA A 266 -3.54 1.74 -13.37
C ALA A 266 -4.44 1.75 -14.62
N VAL A 267 -4.79 2.94 -15.15
CA VAL A 267 -5.75 3.13 -16.23
C VAL A 267 -5.08 3.09 -17.61
N ASP A 268 -4.21 4.06 -17.88
CA ASP A 268 -3.49 4.18 -19.15
C ASP A 268 -2.25 5.08 -19.06
N MET A 269 -1.40 5.06 -20.10
CA MET A 269 -0.19 5.88 -20.19
C MET A 269 -0.48 7.38 -20.22
N ASP A 270 -1.63 7.79 -20.73
CA ASP A 270 -2.05 9.20 -20.73
C ASP A 270 -2.50 9.65 -19.33
N GLY A 271 -3.06 8.74 -18.51
CA GLY A 271 -3.33 8.96 -17.08
C GLY A 271 -2.03 9.22 -16.32
N ALA A 272 -1.02 8.38 -16.52
CA ALA A 272 0.30 8.56 -15.93
C ALA A 272 0.93 9.92 -16.32
N ARG A 273 0.80 10.33 -17.58
CA ARG A 273 1.24 11.66 -18.04
C ARG A 273 0.49 12.78 -17.34
N ARG A 274 -0.84 12.72 -17.30
CA ARG A 274 -1.66 13.74 -16.61
C ARG A 274 -1.34 13.84 -15.12
N ASN A 275 -1.01 12.74 -14.47
CA ASN A 275 -0.57 12.73 -13.08
C ASN A 275 0.71 13.54 -12.88
N VAL A 276 1.70 13.41 -13.78
CA VAL A 276 2.91 14.25 -13.75
C VAL A 276 2.60 15.72 -14.01
N GLU A 277 1.81 16.01 -15.05
CA GLU A 277 1.50 17.39 -15.46
C GLU A 277 0.69 18.14 -14.38
N ALA A 278 -0.21 17.44 -13.68
CA ALA A 278 -1.02 18.01 -12.61
C ALA A 278 -0.23 18.21 -11.31
N ASP A 279 0.55 17.22 -10.90
CA ASP A 279 1.17 17.21 -9.58
C ASP A 279 2.56 17.86 -9.56
N ILE A 280 3.34 17.77 -10.66
CA ILE A 280 4.70 18.32 -10.77
C ILE A 280 4.85 19.09 -12.10
N PRO A 281 4.18 20.24 -12.28
CA PRO A 281 4.29 21.02 -13.52
C PRO A 281 5.71 21.58 -13.74
N GLU A 282 6.38 22.03 -12.68
CA GLU A 282 7.68 22.67 -12.74
C GLU A 282 8.84 21.72 -12.36
N TRP A 283 10.07 22.08 -12.79
CA TRP A 283 11.30 21.35 -12.47
C TRP A 283 11.91 21.80 -11.13
N ASP A 284 11.10 21.90 -10.07
CA ASP A 284 11.52 22.35 -8.74
C ASP A 284 11.50 21.18 -7.73
N PHE A 285 12.60 20.45 -7.67
CA PHE A 285 12.78 19.32 -6.77
C PHE A 285 12.61 19.71 -5.29
N ASP A 286 13.19 20.85 -4.90
CA ASP A 286 13.23 21.25 -3.49
C ASP A 286 11.86 21.74 -2.99
N SER A 287 11.05 22.33 -3.88
CA SER A 287 9.64 22.64 -3.58
C SER A 287 8.82 21.39 -3.37
N VAL A 288 8.96 20.36 -4.23
CA VAL A 288 8.25 19.07 -4.08
C VAL A 288 8.66 18.38 -2.79
N ARG A 289 9.97 18.33 -2.48
CA ARG A 289 10.48 17.77 -1.22
C ARG A 289 9.90 18.48 0.00
N SER A 290 9.84 19.80 -0.03
CA SER A 290 9.28 20.59 1.06
C SER A 290 7.78 20.33 1.23
N ALA A 291 7.02 20.21 0.14
CA ALA A 291 5.61 19.87 0.16
C ALA A 291 5.37 18.46 0.71
N ALA A 292 6.18 17.48 0.32
CA ALA A 292 6.11 16.11 0.84
C ALA A 292 6.37 16.06 2.35
N ARG A 293 7.39 16.77 2.84
CA ARG A 293 7.67 16.90 4.28
C ARG A 293 6.52 17.55 5.04
N ASN A 294 5.94 18.62 4.50
CA ASN A 294 4.80 19.29 5.12
C ASN A 294 3.58 18.36 5.19
N SER A 295 3.29 17.60 4.13
CA SER A 295 2.22 16.62 4.12
C SER A 295 2.38 15.55 5.22
N TRP A 296 3.60 15.09 5.47
CA TRP A 296 3.90 14.21 6.58
C TRP A 296 3.77 14.89 7.94
N ASN A 297 4.21 16.14 8.08
CA ASN A 297 4.02 16.89 9.32
C ASN A 297 2.53 17.08 9.65
N ASP A 298 1.71 17.38 8.65
CA ASP A 298 0.25 17.49 8.81
C ASP A 298 -0.36 16.15 9.27
N TYR A 299 0.09 15.03 8.67
CA TYR A 299 -0.37 13.70 9.07
C TYR A 299 0.06 13.32 10.50
N LEU A 300 1.34 13.50 10.83
CA LEU A 300 1.92 13.13 12.11
C LEU A 300 1.43 14.03 13.26
N SER A 301 1.07 15.28 12.98
CA SER A 301 0.55 16.22 13.98
C SER A 301 -0.83 15.86 14.52
N LYS A 302 -1.51 14.88 13.92
CA LYS A 302 -2.82 14.40 14.40
C LYS A 302 -2.76 13.81 15.82
N ILE A 303 -1.58 13.36 16.24
CA ILE A 303 -1.33 12.92 17.62
C ILE A 303 -0.07 13.60 18.12
N ASP A 304 -0.17 14.33 19.23
CA ASP A 304 0.98 14.91 19.91
C ASP A 304 1.22 14.17 21.23
N ILE A 305 2.49 13.72 21.44
CA ILE A 305 2.86 12.99 22.66
C ILE A 305 3.92 13.76 23.45
N GLU A 306 3.80 13.73 24.76
CA GLU A 306 4.82 14.21 25.68
C GLU A 306 5.61 13.04 26.25
N THR A 307 6.91 13.00 25.99
CA THR A 307 7.84 12.04 26.56
C THR A 307 9.23 12.66 26.69
N ASN A 308 9.97 12.26 27.73
CA ASN A 308 11.38 12.61 27.92
C ASN A 308 12.34 11.57 27.34
N ASP A 309 11.81 10.53 26.68
CA ASP A 309 12.55 9.43 26.07
C ASP A 309 12.51 9.59 24.56
N ASP A 310 13.64 9.87 23.94
CA ASP A 310 13.74 10.09 22.50
C ASP A 310 13.47 8.80 21.71
N ASP A 311 13.84 7.63 22.23
CA ASP A 311 13.56 6.35 21.57
C ASP A 311 12.06 6.06 21.53
N GLN A 312 11.35 6.34 22.62
CA GLN A 312 9.87 6.24 22.63
C GLN A 312 9.24 7.18 21.61
N ARG A 313 9.75 8.40 21.50
CA ARG A 313 9.26 9.39 20.53
C ARG A 313 9.49 8.91 19.09
N ILE A 314 10.71 8.42 18.80
CA ILE A 314 11.04 7.88 17.47
C ILE A 314 10.17 6.66 17.17
N MET A 315 10.01 5.72 18.08
CA MET A 315 9.17 4.54 17.88
C MET A 315 7.72 4.93 17.62
N PHE A 316 7.16 5.88 18.39
CA PHE A 316 5.79 6.32 18.23
C PHE A 316 5.54 6.98 16.87
N TYR A 317 6.35 7.98 16.51
CA TYR A 317 6.14 8.70 15.24
C TYR A 317 6.50 7.85 14.03
N THR A 318 7.44 6.91 14.15
CA THR A 318 7.69 5.94 13.08
C THR A 318 6.55 4.94 12.92
N ALA A 319 5.95 4.47 14.02
CA ALA A 319 4.73 3.64 13.94
C ALA A 319 3.56 4.41 13.31
N LEU A 320 3.35 5.67 13.71
CA LEU A 320 2.33 6.53 13.10
C LEU A 320 2.62 6.80 11.61
N TYR A 321 3.89 7.02 11.22
CA TYR A 321 4.30 7.12 9.82
C TYR A 321 3.89 5.88 9.01
N HIS A 322 4.15 4.68 9.53
CA HIS A 322 3.77 3.45 8.84
C HIS A 322 2.26 3.32 8.61
N THR A 323 1.42 3.91 9.47
CA THR A 323 -0.04 3.94 9.24
C THR A 323 -0.45 4.81 8.05
N GLY A 324 0.38 5.75 7.62
CA GLY A 324 0.15 6.60 6.44
C GLY A 324 0.71 6.03 5.13
N VAL A 325 1.42 4.89 5.15
CA VAL A 325 2.02 4.31 3.94
C VAL A 325 0.95 3.68 3.04
N GLN A 326 0.01 2.96 3.62
CA GLN A 326 -1.09 2.25 2.93
C GLN A 326 -2.39 2.42 3.73
N PRO A 327 -3.58 2.27 3.11
CA PRO A 327 -3.90 2.06 1.69
C PRO A 327 -3.45 3.21 0.78
N ASN A 328 -3.28 2.91 -0.52
CA ASN A 328 -2.76 3.86 -1.50
C ASN A 328 -3.85 4.45 -2.38
N LEU A 329 -3.71 5.71 -2.75
CA LEU A 329 -4.54 6.36 -3.76
C LEU A 329 -4.53 5.55 -5.07
N PHE A 330 -5.71 5.39 -5.69
CA PHE A 330 -5.86 4.64 -6.94
C PHE A 330 -6.60 5.44 -8.02
N THR A 331 -6.86 6.72 -7.77
CA THR A 331 -7.54 7.64 -8.67
C THR A 331 -6.54 8.60 -9.32
N ASP A 332 -6.51 8.62 -10.65
CA ASP A 332 -5.72 9.56 -11.45
C ASP A 332 -6.16 11.02 -11.25
N ALA A 333 -5.35 11.97 -11.71
CA ALA A 333 -5.62 13.40 -11.60
C ALA A 333 -6.89 13.85 -12.37
N ASP A 334 -7.33 13.08 -13.36
CA ASP A 334 -8.58 13.30 -14.09
C ASP A 334 -9.80 12.58 -13.48
N GLY A 335 -9.63 11.95 -12.34
CA GLY A 335 -10.69 11.25 -11.59
C GLY A 335 -10.92 9.81 -12.04
N ARG A 336 -10.21 9.28 -13.05
CA ARG A 336 -10.35 7.89 -13.49
C ARG A 336 -9.61 6.94 -12.55
N TYR A 337 -10.08 5.69 -12.47
CA TYR A 337 -9.44 4.59 -11.75
C TYR A 337 -9.74 3.25 -12.44
N LEU A 338 -8.98 2.21 -12.12
CA LEU A 338 -9.23 0.84 -12.56
C LEU A 338 -10.13 0.15 -11.53
N GLY A 339 -11.30 -0.35 -11.98
CA GLY A 339 -12.24 -1.08 -11.14
C GLY A 339 -11.84 -2.52 -10.89
N MET A 340 -12.55 -3.20 -9.97
CA MET A 340 -12.40 -4.64 -9.70
C MET A 340 -12.85 -5.52 -10.89
N ASP A 341 -13.53 -4.96 -11.87
CA ASP A 341 -13.85 -5.58 -13.15
C ASP A 341 -12.76 -5.39 -14.21
N LEU A 342 -11.60 -4.87 -13.80
CA LEU A 342 -10.42 -4.55 -14.62
C LEU A 342 -10.75 -3.59 -15.78
N LYS A 343 -11.74 -2.72 -15.58
CA LYS A 343 -12.09 -1.67 -16.54
C LYS A 343 -11.85 -0.29 -15.98
N PRO A 344 -11.52 0.68 -16.83
CA PRO A 344 -11.50 2.08 -16.45
C PRO A 344 -12.89 2.59 -16.06
N HIS A 345 -12.97 3.23 -14.90
CA HIS A 345 -14.17 3.92 -14.42
C HIS A 345 -13.90 5.41 -14.23
N GLN A 346 -14.95 6.22 -14.36
CA GLN A 346 -14.90 7.64 -14.03
C GLN A 346 -15.43 7.84 -12.61
N GLY A 347 -14.53 8.25 -11.73
CA GLY A 347 -14.83 8.72 -10.39
C GLY A 347 -14.60 10.22 -10.25
N SER A 348 -14.19 10.67 -9.07
CA SER A 348 -13.93 12.07 -8.74
C SER A 348 -12.65 12.19 -7.92
N VAL A 349 -11.93 13.28 -8.13
CA VAL A 349 -10.70 13.60 -7.36
C VAL A 349 -11.04 13.94 -5.90
N GLU A 350 -12.24 14.50 -5.65
CA GLU A 350 -12.74 14.85 -4.32
C GLU A 350 -13.15 13.62 -3.51
N ASN A 351 -13.58 12.54 -4.19
CA ASN A 351 -13.92 11.26 -3.60
C ASN A 351 -13.08 10.15 -4.22
N PRO A 352 -11.78 10.12 -3.90
CA PRO A 352 -10.85 9.20 -4.54
C PRO A 352 -11.09 7.76 -4.12
N VAL A 353 -10.72 6.83 -5.00
CA VAL A 353 -10.65 5.40 -4.75
C VAL A 353 -9.27 5.03 -4.26
N TYR A 354 -9.20 4.07 -3.34
CA TYR A 354 -7.97 3.55 -2.76
C TYR A 354 -7.80 2.06 -3.07
N THR A 355 -6.58 1.58 -2.96
CA THR A 355 -6.16 0.18 -3.14
C THR A 355 -5.20 -0.26 -2.04
N VAL A 356 -4.81 -1.53 -2.02
CA VAL A 356 -3.98 -2.17 -0.99
C VAL A 356 -4.72 -2.22 0.35
N PHE A 357 -5.77 -3.03 0.37
CA PHE A 357 -6.56 -3.27 1.57
C PHE A 357 -6.27 -4.66 2.16
N SER A 358 -5.46 -4.68 3.22
CA SER A 358 -5.21 -5.87 4.05
C SER A 358 -6.18 -5.90 5.24
N LEU A 359 -7.45 -6.28 5.00
CA LEU A 359 -8.50 -6.07 5.99
C LEU A 359 -8.36 -6.96 7.22
N TRP A 360 -7.79 -8.16 7.08
CA TRP A 360 -7.53 -9.05 8.20
C TRP A 360 -6.58 -8.45 9.25
N ASP A 361 -5.64 -7.62 8.79
CA ASP A 361 -4.71 -6.90 9.66
C ASP A 361 -5.31 -5.59 10.17
N THR A 362 -5.88 -4.81 9.27
CA THR A 362 -6.22 -3.40 9.53
C THR A 362 -7.52 -3.20 10.32
N PHE A 363 -8.44 -4.17 10.34
CA PHE A 363 -9.66 -4.05 11.14
C PHE A 363 -9.38 -4.03 12.64
N ARG A 364 -8.27 -4.65 13.10
CA ARG A 364 -7.94 -4.83 14.51
C ARG A 364 -7.65 -3.52 15.22
N ALA A 365 -6.86 -2.65 14.59
CA ALA A 365 -6.45 -1.38 15.23
C ALA A 365 -6.42 -0.19 14.25
N TYR A 366 -6.01 -0.40 13.00
CA TYR A 366 -5.82 0.69 12.04
C TYR A 366 -7.12 1.47 11.75
N HIS A 367 -8.17 0.79 11.28
CA HIS A 367 -9.45 1.46 11.01
C HIS A 367 -10.10 2.06 12.27
N PRO A 368 -10.10 1.39 13.44
CA PRO A 368 -10.50 2.04 14.71
C PRO A 368 -9.70 3.29 15.04
N LEU A 369 -8.38 3.30 14.83
CA LEU A 369 -7.54 4.49 14.98
C LEU A 369 -7.96 5.60 13.99
N MET A 370 -8.18 5.26 12.72
CA MET A 370 -8.60 6.23 11.71
C MET A 370 -9.94 6.88 12.04
N THR A 371 -10.86 6.21 12.73
CA THR A 371 -12.10 6.84 13.21
C THR A 371 -11.85 7.94 14.26
N ILE A 372 -10.66 7.99 14.86
CA ILE A 372 -10.26 8.98 15.87
C ILE A 372 -9.46 10.11 15.23
N ILE A 373 -8.44 9.76 14.41
CA ILE A 373 -7.45 10.73 13.93
C ILE A 373 -7.74 11.24 12.50
N ASP A 374 -8.48 10.46 11.69
CA ASP A 374 -8.85 10.82 10.32
C ASP A 374 -10.15 10.14 9.86
N PRO A 375 -11.29 10.51 10.44
CA PRO A 375 -12.57 9.88 10.14
C PRO A 375 -13.00 10.07 8.67
N ASP A 376 -12.60 11.17 8.02
CA ASP A 376 -12.94 11.43 6.62
C ASP A 376 -12.18 10.48 5.68
N LEU A 377 -10.90 10.24 5.96
CA LEU A 377 -10.10 9.24 5.23
C LEU A 377 -10.66 7.83 5.43
N ASN A 378 -11.03 7.47 6.67
CA ASN A 378 -11.64 6.16 6.94
C ASN A 378 -12.96 5.96 6.16
N GLN A 379 -13.79 7.00 6.06
CA GLN A 379 -15.02 6.97 5.25
C GLN A 379 -14.71 6.85 3.74
N ALA A 380 -13.63 7.48 3.26
CA ALA A 380 -13.17 7.32 1.87
C ALA A 380 -12.72 5.88 1.59
N PHE A 381 -12.08 5.21 2.54
CA PHE A 381 -11.77 3.78 2.44
C PHE A 381 -13.04 2.92 2.36
N ILE A 382 -14.04 3.19 3.20
CA ILE A 382 -15.34 2.49 3.15
C ILE A 382 -16.04 2.70 1.81
N ARG A 383 -16.06 3.93 1.27
CA ARG A 383 -16.60 4.19 -0.08
C ARG A 383 -15.88 3.38 -1.14
N SER A 384 -14.55 3.26 -1.05
CA SER A 384 -13.74 2.42 -1.95
C SER A 384 -14.12 0.94 -1.85
N LEU A 385 -14.30 0.40 -0.64
CA LEU A 385 -14.73 -0.99 -0.44
C LEU A 385 -16.12 -1.27 -1.03
N ILE A 386 -17.05 -0.33 -0.90
CA ILE A 386 -18.40 -0.44 -1.50
C ILE A 386 -18.32 -0.43 -3.02
N LEU A 387 -17.51 0.46 -3.62
CA LEU A 387 -17.28 0.47 -5.07
C LEU A 387 -16.68 -0.86 -5.55
N LYS A 388 -15.68 -1.37 -4.86
CA LYS A 388 -15.05 -2.67 -5.17
C LYS A 388 -16.05 -3.83 -5.12
N GLN A 389 -16.99 -3.80 -4.17
CA GLN A 389 -18.06 -4.79 -4.12
C GLN A 389 -19.03 -4.67 -5.32
N ARG A 390 -19.41 -3.46 -5.71
CA ARG A 390 -20.30 -3.22 -6.87
C ARG A 390 -19.67 -3.71 -8.18
N GLU A 391 -18.38 -3.49 -8.35
CA GLU A 391 -17.63 -3.81 -9.55
C GLU A 391 -17.19 -5.28 -9.59
N GLY A 392 -16.69 -5.81 -8.49
CA GLY A 392 -16.14 -7.17 -8.39
C GLY A 392 -17.10 -8.23 -7.87
N GLY A 393 -18.25 -7.83 -7.32
CA GLY A 393 -19.33 -8.72 -6.88
C GLY A 393 -19.30 -9.11 -5.40
N ILE A 394 -18.20 -8.87 -4.66
CA ILE A 394 -18.09 -9.15 -3.22
C ILE A 394 -17.15 -8.12 -2.56
N LEU A 395 -17.37 -7.84 -1.25
CA LEU A 395 -16.40 -7.09 -0.45
C LEU A 395 -15.06 -7.82 -0.41
N PRO A 396 -13.93 -7.15 -0.64
CA PRO A 396 -12.62 -7.79 -0.59
C PRO A 396 -12.25 -8.26 0.81
N MET A 397 -11.48 -9.33 0.90
CA MET A 397 -10.78 -9.79 2.10
C MET A 397 -9.37 -9.19 2.14
N TRP A 398 -8.66 -9.34 1.03
CA TRP A 398 -7.38 -8.71 0.72
C TRP A 398 -7.39 -8.27 -0.75
N GLU A 399 -7.22 -6.98 -0.97
CA GLU A 399 -7.27 -6.39 -2.32
C GLU A 399 -5.96 -5.71 -2.68
N LEU A 400 -5.50 -5.93 -3.90
CA LEU A 400 -4.26 -5.40 -4.45
C LEU A 400 -4.46 -4.95 -5.90
N ALA A 401 -4.30 -3.66 -6.18
CA ALA A 401 -4.34 -3.08 -7.52
C ALA A 401 -5.59 -3.49 -8.34
N GLY A 402 -6.77 -3.45 -7.71
CA GLY A 402 -8.02 -3.86 -8.37
C GLY A 402 -8.24 -5.37 -8.45
N ASN A 403 -7.45 -6.18 -7.75
CA ASN A 403 -7.54 -7.64 -7.75
C ASN A 403 -7.93 -8.20 -6.39
N TYR A 404 -8.72 -9.28 -6.40
CA TYR A 404 -8.86 -10.15 -5.24
C TYR A 404 -7.65 -11.09 -5.18
N THR A 405 -6.91 -11.06 -4.10
CA THR A 405 -5.75 -11.95 -3.93
C THR A 405 -6.13 -13.34 -3.39
N GLY A 406 -7.31 -13.48 -2.81
CA GLY A 406 -7.74 -14.71 -2.13
C GLY A 406 -6.92 -15.03 -0.88
N THR A 407 -6.24 -14.04 -0.31
CA THR A 407 -5.37 -14.19 0.84
C THR A 407 -6.13 -13.89 2.13
N MET A 408 -5.78 -14.60 3.21
CA MET A 408 -6.32 -14.49 4.54
C MET A 408 -7.78 -14.97 4.69
N ILE A 409 -8.36 -14.76 5.87
CA ILE A 409 -9.68 -15.26 6.27
C ILE A 409 -10.57 -14.10 6.74
N GLY A 410 -11.82 -14.37 7.02
CA GLY A 410 -12.77 -13.35 7.49
C GLY A 410 -13.47 -12.60 6.36
N TYR A 411 -14.38 -11.69 6.72
CA TYR A 411 -15.00 -10.69 5.86
C TYR A 411 -15.07 -9.35 6.60
N HIS A 412 -13.89 -8.93 7.07
CA HIS A 412 -13.70 -7.86 8.04
C HIS A 412 -14.08 -6.45 7.55
N ALA A 413 -14.39 -6.28 6.27
CA ALA A 413 -15.07 -5.06 5.83
C ALA A 413 -16.36 -4.79 6.62
N ALA A 414 -17.05 -5.86 7.09
CA ALA A 414 -18.23 -5.73 7.94
C ALA A 414 -17.90 -5.07 9.28
N SER A 415 -16.78 -5.43 9.89
CA SER A 415 -16.29 -4.80 11.13
C SER A 415 -15.99 -3.31 10.94
N ILE A 416 -15.27 -2.96 9.88
CA ILE A 416 -14.87 -1.59 9.56
C ILE A 416 -16.10 -0.70 9.33
N ILE A 417 -17.08 -1.20 8.57
CA ILE A 417 -18.34 -0.50 8.28
C ILE A 417 -19.18 -0.35 9.55
N ALA A 418 -19.30 -1.41 10.37
CA ALA A 418 -20.08 -1.37 11.59
C ALA A 418 -19.46 -0.42 12.64
N ASP A 419 -18.14 -0.43 12.80
CA ASP A 419 -17.42 0.46 13.71
C ASP A 419 -17.62 1.92 13.32
N ALA A 420 -17.40 2.27 12.06
CA ALA A 420 -17.64 3.64 11.57
C ALA A 420 -19.11 4.07 11.77
N TYR A 421 -20.06 3.21 11.39
CA TYR A 421 -21.49 3.49 11.50
C TYR A 421 -21.93 3.73 12.96
N THR A 422 -21.50 2.87 13.89
CA THR A 422 -21.88 2.96 15.30
C THR A 422 -21.27 4.19 15.99
N LYS A 423 -20.09 4.63 15.54
CA LYS A 423 -19.44 5.87 15.97
C LYS A 423 -20.06 7.14 15.35
N GLY A 424 -21.03 6.99 14.46
CA GLY A 424 -21.76 8.11 13.85
C GLY A 424 -21.22 8.58 12.50
N TYR A 425 -20.18 7.96 11.95
CA TYR A 425 -19.62 8.26 10.65
C TYR A 425 -20.43 7.55 9.55
N ARG A 426 -21.09 8.31 8.68
CA ARG A 426 -22.08 7.78 7.72
C ARG A 426 -22.01 8.43 6.34
N ASP A 427 -20.87 9.03 5.98
CA ASP A 427 -20.65 9.60 4.65
C ASP A 427 -20.31 8.51 3.62
N PHE A 428 -21.22 7.52 3.53
CA PHE A 428 -21.22 6.44 2.55
C PHE A 428 -22.64 5.86 2.40
N ASP A 429 -22.87 5.10 1.34
CA ASP A 429 -24.17 4.42 1.15
C ASP A 429 -24.35 3.28 2.16
N VAL A 430 -25.00 3.60 3.28
CA VAL A 430 -25.17 2.67 4.41
C VAL A 430 -25.99 1.44 4.02
N GLN A 431 -27.03 1.62 3.17
CA GLN A 431 -27.89 0.50 2.76
C GLN A 431 -27.16 -0.47 1.86
N ASP A 432 -26.35 0.06 0.94
CA ASP A 432 -25.55 -0.77 0.05
C ASP A 432 -24.41 -1.45 0.80
N ALA A 433 -23.72 -0.74 1.71
CA ALA A 433 -22.72 -1.29 2.60
C ALA A 433 -23.27 -2.46 3.44
N TYR A 434 -24.47 -2.31 4.01
CA TYR A 434 -25.12 -3.35 4.79
C TYR A 434 -25.43 -4.60 3.94
N LYS A 435 -26.00 -4.42 2.74
CA LYS A 435 -26.25 -5.53 1.81
C LYS A 435 -24.95 -6.23 1.40
N ALA A 436 -23.89 -5.45 1.18
CA ALA A 436 -22.58 -5.98 0.85
C ALA A 436 -21.98 -6.83 2.00
N CYS A 437 -22.15 -6.42 3.25
CA CYS A 437 -21.75 -7.21 4.43
C CYS A 437 -22.51 -8.54 4.51
N ILE A 438 -23.84 -8.51 4.31
CA ILE A 438 -24.66 -9.74 4.28
C ILE A 438 -24.15 -10.68 3.17
N ARG A 439 -23.95 -10.15 1.94
CA ARG A 439 -23.44 -10.94 0.82
C ARG A 439 -22.07 -11.57 1.12
N ALA A 440 -21.19 -10.86 1.81
CA ALA A 440 -19.88 -11.37 2.18
C ALA A 440 -19.96 -12.55 3.18
N ALA A 441 -20.98 -12.56 4.04
CA ALA A 441 -21.22 -13.62 5.04
C ALA A 441 -21.92 -14.86 4.48
N GLU A 442 -22.66 -14.71 3.36
CA GLU A 442 -23.37 -15.81 2.70
C GLU A 442 -22.43 -16.59 1.75
N TYR A 443 -22.86 -17.82 1.40
CA TYR A 443 -22.20 -18.63 0.38
C TYR A 443 -22.94 -18.47 -0.95
N ASP A 444 -22.50 -17.49 -1.76
CA ASP A 444 -23.04 -17.25 -3.11
C ASP A 444 -21.90 -16.80 -4.03
N THR A 445 -21.57 -17.62 -5.02
CA THR A 445 -20.50 -17.38 -5.99
C THR A 445 -20.98 -16.60 -7.22
N THR A 446 -22.27 -16.26 -7.32
CA THR A 446 -22.86 -15.63 -8.50
C THR A 446 -22.31 -14.22 -8.71
N GLY A 447 -21.79 -13.93 -9.89
CA GLY A 447 -21.37 -12.59 -10.28
C GLY A 447 -20.10 -12.08 -9.59
N ILE A 448 -19.29 -12.96 -8.98
CA ILE A 448 -17.97 -12.59 -8.46
C ILE A 448 -16.99 -12.63 -9.63
N LEU A 449 -16.32 -11.51 -9.86
CA LEU A 449 -15.31 -11.34 -10.93
C LEU A 449 -13.92 -11.56 -10.33
N CYS A 450 -13.40 -12.76 -10.52
CA CYS A 450 -12.02 -13.11 -10.12
C CYS A 450 -11.55 -14.32 -10.93
N PRO A 451 -10.23 -14.57 -11.00
CA PRO A 451 -9.71 -15.81 -11.57
C PRO A 451 -10.30 -17.05 -10.88
N PRO A 452 -10.58 -18.15 -11.63
CA PRO A 452 -11.16 -19.36 -11.05
C PRO A 452 -10.38 -19.93 -9.88
N LEU A 453 -9.06 -19.75 -9.85
CA LEU A 453 -8.19 -20.18 -8.76
C LEU A 453 -8.44 -19.41 -7.46
N VAL A 454 -8.86 -18.16 -7.55
CA VAL A 454 -9.09 -17.27 -6.39
C VAL A 454 -10.48 -17.51 -5.77
N LEU A 455 -11.47 -17.89 -6.58
CA LEU A 455 -12.87 -18.03 -6.14
C LEU A 455 -13.06 -18.94 -4.92
N PRO A 456 -12.43 -20.13 -4.80
CA PRO A 456 -12.57 -20.97 -3.61
C PRO A 456 -12.03 -20.32 -2.33
N HIS A 457 -11.11 -19.37 -2.43
CA HIS A 457 -10.59 -18.63 -1.28
C HIS A 457 -11.52 -17.48 -0.86
N LEU A 458 -12.18 -16.82 -1.80
CA LEU A 458 -13.19 -15.79 -1.51
C LEU A 458 -14.49 -16.38 -0.98
N MET A 459 -14.87 -17.55 -1.51
CA MET A 459 -16.07 -18.31 -1.15
C MET A 459 -15.70 -19.72 -0.68
N PRO A 460 -14.99 -19.85 0.47
CA PRO A 460 -14.61 -21.15 0.99
C PRO A 460 -15.84 -21.93 1.47
N GLN A 461 -15.74 -23.27 1.49
CA GLN A 461 -16.78 -24.17 2.00
C GLN A 461 -17.14 -23.87 3.45
N ALA A 462 -16.26 -23.23 4.19
CA ALA A 462 -16.50 -22.74 5.54
C ALA A 462 -17.77 -21.88 5.63
N LYS A 463 -18.01 -20.96 4.69
CA LYS A 463 -19.23 -20.13 4.65
C LYS A 463 -20.48 -20.98 4.44
N TYR A 464 -20.42 -21.95 3.50
CA TYR A 464 -21.54 -22.86 3.25
C TYR A 464 -21.91 -23.65 4.50
N TRP A 465 -20.92 -24.26 5.17
CA TRP A 465 -21.17 -25.10 6.34
C TRP A 465 -21.63 -24.26 7.54
N LYS A 466 -21.02 -23.09 7.79
CA LYS A 466 -21.49 -22.16 8.81
C LYS A 466 -22.97 -21.82 8.62
N ASN A 467 -23.38 -21.48 7.41
CA ASN A 467 -24.78 -21.13 7.12
C ASN A 467 -25.73 -22.32 7.22
N LYS A 468 -25.25 -23.56 6.97
CA LYS A 468 -26.05 -24.75 6.96
C LYS A 468 -26.26 -25.40 8.35
N ILE A 469 -25.19 -25.48 9.14
CA ILE A 469 -25.19 -26.20 10.41
C ILE A 469 -24.72 -25.38 11.61
N GLY A 470 -24.38 -24.10 11.40
CA GLY A 470 -23.99 -23.17 12.46
C GLY A 470 -22.52 -23.21 12.86
N TYR A 471 -21.68 -24.04 12.23
CA TYR A 471 -20.24 -24.11 12.46
C TYR A 471 -19.47 -24.58 11.22
N VAL A 472 -18.14 -24.47 11.24
CA VAL A 472 -17.23 -24.89 10.16
C VAL A 472 -16.59 -26.23 10.54
N PRO A 473 -16.93 -27.36 9.89
CA PRO A 473 -16.31 -28.63 10.19
C PRO A 473 -14.89 -28.74 9.67
N CYS A 474 -13.98 -29.25 10.47
CA CYS A 474 -12.56 -29.39 10.15
C CYS A 474 -12.24 -30.48 9.09
N ASP A 475 -13.22 -31.34 8.76
CA ASP A 475 -13.15 -32.33 7.68
C ASP A 475 -13.70 -31.79 6.35
N LYS A 476 -14.23 -30.55 6.33
CA LYS A 476 -14.84 -29.92 5.16
C LYS A 476 -14.07 -28.69 4.69
N ASP A 477 -13.36 -28.03 5.57
CA ASP A 477 -12.54 -26.86 5.21
C ASP A 477 -11.33 -26.77 6.15
N ASN A 478 -10.22 -26.28 5.63
CA ASN A 478 -9.01 -25.99 6.39
C ASN A 478 -9.18 -24.69 7.20
N GLU A 479 -8.32 -24.48 8.20
CA GLU A 479 -8.36 -23.31 9.08
C GLU A 479 -9.75 -23.14 9.73
N SER A 480 -10.39 -24.25 10.03
CA SER A 480 -11.80 -24.30 10.41
C SER A 480 -12.10 -23.51 11.67
N VAL A 481 -11.24 -23.60 12.69
CA VAL A 481 -11.35 -22.83 13.93
C VAL A 481 -11.12 -21.37 13.66
N ALA A 482 -10.01 -21.04 12.99
CA ALA A 482 -9.67 -19.64 12.68
C ALA A 482 -10.79 -18.93 11.90
N LYS A 483 -11.25 -19.54 10.80
CA LYS A 483 -12.37 -19.00 10.00
C LYS A 483 -13.63 -18.82 10.84
N ALA A 484 -13.97 -19.81 11.66
CA ALA A 484 -15.19 -19.75 12.46
C ALA A 484 -15.16 -18.64 13.52
N LEU A 485 -14.00 -18.41 14.15
CA LEU A 485 -13.84 -17.38 15.16
C LEU A 485 -13.95 -15.99 14.54
N GLU A 486 -13.26 -15.75 13.43
CA GLU A 486 -13.34 -14.47 12.71
C GLU A 486 -14.74 -14.22 12.14
N TYR A 487 -15.38 -15.26 11.58
CA TYR A 487 -16.76 -15.13 11.09
C TYR A 487 -17.76 -14.82 12.21
N ALA A 488 -17.57 -15.38 13.42
CA ALA A 488 -18.43 -15.08 14.56
C ALA A 488 -18.36 -13.59 14.94
N TYR A 489 -17.17 -13.00 14.88
CA TYR A 489 -17.00 -11.57 15.11
C TYR A 489 -17.62 -10.72 13.99
N ASP A 490 -17.38 -11.06 12.73
CA ASP A 490 -17.95 -10.35 11.59
C ASP A 490 -19.49 -10.46 11.59
N ASP A 491 -20.05 -11.63 11.93
CA ASP A 491 -21.49 -11.84 12.08
C ASP A 491 -22.08 -10.98 13.22
N TRP A 492 -21.36 -10.83 14.32
CA TRP A 492 -21.76 -9.89 15.37
C TRP A 492 -21.82 -8.45 14.86
N CYS A 493 -20.84 -8.00 14.10
CA CYS A 493 -20.82 -6.68 13.47
C CYS A 493 -22.02 -6.48 12.53
N ILE A 494 -22.38 -7.51 11.73
CA ILE A 494 -23.57 -7.47 10.87
C ILE A 494 -24.84 -7.40 11.72
N SER A 495 -24.92 -8.10 12.85
CA SER A 495 -26.08 -8.06 13.74
C SER A 495 -26.31 -6.65 14.32
N LEU A 496 -25.24 -5.92 14.65
CA LEU A 496 -25.33 -4.52 15.11
C LEU A 496 -25.85 -3.59 14.02
N LEU A 497 -25.37 -3.73 12.78
CA LEU A 497 -25.89 -2.99 11.64
C LEU A 497 -27.37 -3.31 11.39
N ALA A 498 -27.76 -4.57 11.45
CA ALA A 498 -29.14 -5.00 11.29
C ALA A 498 -30.06 -4.39 12.37
N GLU A 499 -29.62 -4.38 13.63
CA GLU A 499 -30.35 -3.74 14.73
C GLU A 499 -30.54 -2.24 14.48
N ALA A 500 -29.46 -1.54 14.14
CA ALA A 500 -29.46 -0.12 13.88
C ALA A 500 -30.33 0.30 12.68
N LEU A 501 -30.48 -0.59 11.69
CA LEU A 501 -31.28 -0.39 10.48
C LEU A 501 -32.70 -0.97 10.59
N GLY A 502 -33.07 -1.58 11.72
CA GLY A 502 -34.41 -2.11 11.97
C GLY A 502 -34.72 -3.44 11.28
N ASP A 503 -33.68 -4.17 10.83
CA ASP A 503 -33.83 -5.50 10.21
C ASP A 503 -33.80 -6.62 11.27
N GLY A 504 -34.94 -6.85 11.92
CA GLY A 504 -35.10 -7.83 12.99
C GLY A 504 -34.68 -9.25 12.60
N PRO A 505 -35.13 -9.79 11.45
CA PRO A 505 -34.76 -11.13 11.00
C PRO A 505 -33.24 -11.33 10.87
N ASN A 506 -32.52 -10.42 10.22
CA ASN A 506 -31.08 -10.51 10.08
C ASN A 506 -30.34 -10.25 11.40
N ARG A 507 -30.85 -9.34 12.25
CA ARG A 507 -30.33 -9.17 13.61
C ARG A 507 -30.31 -10.50 14.37
N GLU A 508 -31.43 -11.24 14.40
CA GLU A 508 -31.55 -12.51 15.11
C GLU A 508 -30.65 -13.59 14.50
N LYS A 509 -30.63 -13.69 13.16
CA LYS A 509 -29.81 -14.66 12.42
C LYS A 509 -28.31 -14.47 12.73
N TYR A 510 -27.79 -13.25 12.54
CA TYR A 510 -26.37 -12.98 12.70
C TYR A 510 -25.95 -12.92 14.17
N ALA A 511 -26.81 -12.52 15.11
CA ALA A 511 -26.57 -12.67 16.54
C ALA A 511 -26.48 -14.13 17.00
N ALA A 512 -27.19 -15.04 16.33
CA ALA A 512 -27.04 -16.48 16.58
C ALA A 512 -25.71 -17.01 16.03
N PHE A 513 -25.33 -16.64 14.81
CA PHE A 513 -24.05 -17.03 14.20
C PHE A 513 -22.85 -16.46 14.98
N ALA A 514 -22.96 -15.26 15.52
CA ALA A 514 -21.94 -14.65 16.39
C ALA A 514 -21.59 -15.50 17.62
N LYS A 515 -22.48 -16.37 18.06
CA LYS A 515 -22.25 -17.34 19.16
C LYS A 515 -21.64 -18.66 18.70
N GLY A 516 -21.43 -18.84 17.39
CA GLY A 516 -20.92 -20.08 16.81
C GLY A 516 -19.53 -20.49 17.33
N TYR A 517 -18.73 -19.53 17.80
CA TYR A 517 -17.43 -19.81 18.40
C TYR A 517 -17.50 -20.75 19.63
N GLN A 518 -18.62 -20.75 20.36
CA GLN A 518 -18.78 -21.52 21.60
C GLN A 518 -18.65 -23.03 21.38
N VAL A 519 -18.99 -23.54 20.20
CA VAL A 519 -18.91 -24.98 19.90
C VAL A 519 -17.47 -25.50 19.83
N TYR A 520 -16.50 -24.63 19.62
CA TYR A 520 -15.09 -25.01 19.49
C TYR A 520 -14.33 -25.11 20.80
N PHE A 521 -14.90 -24.62 21.91
CA PHE A 521 -14.21 -24.68 23.19
C PHE A 521 -14.25 -26.07 23.78
N ASP A 522 -13.13 -26.79 23.72
CA ASP A 522 -12.96 -28.10 24.36
C ASP A 522 -12.57 -27.93 25.84
N ALA A 523 -13.52 -28.12 26.73
CA ALA A 523 -13.31 -28.00 28.18
C ALA A 523 -12.25 -28.96 28.74
N SER A 524 -12.00 -30.08 28.08
CA SER A 524 -11.01 -31.08 28.50
C SER A 524 -9.58 -30.61 28.25
N THR A 525 -9.36 -29.92 27.15
CA THR A 525 -8.05 -29.34 26.77
C THR A 525 -7.91 -27.86 27.11
N ARG A 526 -9.05 -27.14 27.28
CA ARG A 526 -9.15 -25.69 27.47
C ARG A 526 -8.68 -24.87 26.26
N PHE A 527 -8.81 -25.44 25.06
CA PHE A 527 -8.47 -24.75 23.82
C PHE A 527 -9.68 -24.72 22.87
N MET A 528 -9.65 -23.75 21.95
CA MET A 528 -10.46 -23.79 20.76
C MET A 528 -9.91 -24.89 19.84
N ARG A 529 -10.72 -25.88 19.50
CA ARG A 529 -10.30 -27.09 18.79
C ARG A 529 -11.26 -27.42 17.66
N GLY A 530 -10.74 -27.97 16.56
CA GLY A 530 -11.55 -28.35 15.40
C GLY A 530 -12.51 -29.50 15.70
N LEU A 531 -13.74 -29.37 15.18
CA LEU A 531 -14.79 -30.39 15.18
C LEU A 531 -15.04 -30.85 13.75
N ASP A 532 -15.24 -32.17 13.55
CA ASP A 532 -15.67 -32.71 12.26
C ASP A 532 -17.18 -32.50 12.05
N SER A 533 -17.69 -32.92 10.88
CA SER A 533 -19.12 -32.81 10.54
C SER A 533 -20.05 -33.72 11.34
N GLU A 534 -19.50 -34.63 12.12
CA GLU A 534 -20.23 -35.55 13.05
C GLU A 534 -20.18 -35.04 14.50
N GLY A 535 -19.44 -33.94 14.76
CA GLY A 535 -19.29 -33.33 16.09
C GLY A 535 -18.17 -33.96 16.93
N ASN A 536 -17.26 -34.71 16.32
CA ASN A 536 -16.09 -35.26 17.00
C ASN A 536 -14.91 -34.30 16.96
N TRP A 537 -14.15 -34.26 18.05
CA TRP A 537 -12.94 -33.47 18.10
C TRP A 537 -11.84 -34.02 17.17
N ARG A 538 -11.21 -33.15 16.39
CA ARG A 538 -10.05 -33.55 15.57
C ARG A 538 -8.96 -34.18 16.42
N THR A 539 -8.46 -35.35 15.98
CA THR A 539 -7.38 -36.09 16.63
C THR A 539 -6.32 -36.50 15.60
N PRO A 540 -5.02 -36.50 15.95
CA PRO A 540 -4.43 -36.06 17.22
C PRO A 540 -4.53 -34.54 17.40
N PHE A 541 -4.48 -34.06 18.64
CA PHE A 541 -4.48 -32.64 18.95
C PHE A 541 -3.13 -32.21 19.58
N ASN A 542 -2.47 -31.23 18.97
CA ASN A 542 -1.27 -30.60 19.51
C ASN A 542 -1.48 -29.08 19.54
N PRO A 543 -1.65 -28.44 20.72
CA PRO A 543 -1.94 -27.02 20.82
C PRO A 543 -0.76 -26.09 20.39
N ARG A 544 0.41 -26.65 20.13
CA ARG A 544 1.59 -25.92 19.62
C ARG A 544 1.81 -26.10 18.12
N SER A 545 0.98 -26.91 17.46
CA SER A 545 1.07 -27.09 16.01
C SER A 545 0.61 -25.83 15.30
N SER A 546 1.37 -25.43 14.28
CA SER A 546 1.00 -24.40 13.32
C SER A 546 1.40 -24.90 11.95
N ASN A 547 0.40 -25.19 11.11
CA ASN A 547 0.60 -25.67 9.75
C ASN A 547 -0.35 -24.91 8.83
N HIS A 548 0.10 -23.73 8.43
CA HIS A 548 -0.68 -22.78 7.63
C HIS A 548 -1.38 -23.47 6.44
N ARG A 549 -2.69 -23.25 6.32
CA ARG A 549 -3.62 -23.82 5.34
C ARG A 549 -3.82 -25.35 5.40
N ASN A 550 -3.22 -26.05 6.36
CA ASN A 550 -3.33 -27.52 6.47
C ASN A 550 -3.87 -28.02 7.81
N ASP A 551 -4.12 -27.15 8.77
CA ASP A 551 -4.75 -27.49 10.05
C ASP A 551 -5.98 -26.60 10.35
N ASP A 552 -6.33 -26.43 11.63
CA ASP A 552 -7.50 -25.66 12.06
C ASP A 552 -7.23 -24.17 12.27
N TYR A 553 -5.96 -23.73 12.18
CA TYR A 553 -5.53 -22.38 12.54
C TYR A 553 -4.83 -21.68 11.38
N CYS A 554 -5.07 -20.38 11.27
CA CYS A 554 -4.41 -19.51 10.31
C CYS A 554 -3.26 -18.79 11.00
N GLU A 555 -2.04 -18.91 10.48
CA GLU A 555 -0.83 -18.21 10.94
C GLU A 555 -0.63 -18.21 12.46
N GLY A 556 -1.03 -19.29 13.14
CA GLY A 556 -0.96 -19.37 14.59
C GLY A 556 -1.21 -20.76 15.12
N THR A 557 -1.21 -20.88 16.43
CA THR A 557 -1.42 -22.10 17.20
C THR A 557 -2.74 -22.03 17.98
N ALA A 558 -3.17 -23.16 18.56
CA ALA A 558 -4.34 -23.17 19.45
C ALA A 558 -4.20 -22.16 20.61
N TRP A 559 -2.99 -21.91 21.11
CA TRP A 559 -2.75 -20.91 22.15
C TRP A 559 -3.13 -19.50 21.70
N GLN A 560 -2.65 -19.09 20.53
CA GLN A 560 -2.91 -17.75 19.98
C GLN A 560 -4.39 -17.58 19.66
N TRP A 561 -4.99 -18.56 19.01
CA TRP A 561 -6.39 -18.48 18.60
C TRP A 561 -7.38 -18.58 19.78
N THR A 562 -7.06 -19.33 20.83
CA THR A 562 -7.86 -19.34 22.05
C THR A 562 -7.83 -17.97 22.76
N LEU A 563 -6.67 -17.30 22.78
CA LEU A 563 -6.53 -15.96 23.38
C LEU A 563 -7.14 -14.87 22.50
N SER A 564 -7.11 -15.02 21.18
CA SER A 564 -7.71 -14.05 20.25
C SER A 564 -9.21 -13.87 20.46
N LEU A 565 -9.92 -14.89 20.90
CA LEU A 565 -11.35 -14.81 21.23
C LEU A 565 -11.68 -13.82 22.34
N ILE A 566 -10.77 -13.56 23.25
CA ILE A 566 -10.95 -12.57 24.32
C ILE A 566 -11.17 -11.17 23.74
N HIS A 567 -10.67 -10.92 22.54
CA HIS A 567 -10.85 -9.64 21.83
C HIS A 567 -12.13 -9.60 20.98
N ILE A 568 -12.77 -10.75 20.76
CA ILE A 568 -13.95 -10.90 19.92
C ILE A 568 -15.20 -11.15 20.75
N SER A 569 -15.01 -11.73 21.94
CA SER A 569 -16.09 -12.12 22.80
C SER A 569 -16.71 -10.93 23.48
N GLU A 570 -17.98 -10.83 23.29
CA GLU A 570 -19.00 -10.09 23.99
C GLU A 570 -18.64 -8.66 24.44
N PRO A 571 -19.40 -7.68 23.98
CA PRO A 571 -19.46 -6.41 24.71
C PRO A 571 -20.00 -6.71 26.12
N THR A 572 -19.15 -6.60 27.09
CA THR A 572 -19.56 -6.51 28.50
C THR A 572 -20.35 -5.22 28.74
#